data_ffe23116a660aafab85571fdb3b87a7c
#
_entry.id   ffe23116a660aafab85571fdb3b87a7c
#
_cell.length_a   1.000
_cell.length_b   1.000
_cell.length_c   1.000
_cell.angle_alpha   90.00
_cell.angle_beta   90.00
_cell.angle_gamma   90.00
#
_symmetry.space_group_name_H-M   'P 1'
#
loop_
_entity.id
_entity.type
_entity.pdbx_description
1 polymer ?
#
loop_
_entity_poly.entity_id
_entity_poly.type
_entity_poly.pdbx_seq_one_letter_code
_entity_poly.pdbx_strand_id
1 'polypeptide(L)'
;MTVMRDQVVKSLVDIEVQPNGDGLIPAFNVLVNNLPAGFWNTIAERMMAIAPADRKEEMEDALVNCAYECGYHTGYGIITSPEFDSVVSPMVTEGAKDVLRGAYAVFTAWGWAKSGIVQIKEGDRMVIRAVDYYEAESGGDGLRAYMIRGVSKAFMELAYSDPYPNGMGKFASNQTQGIEVGDQYGEFVVTKK
;
A
#
# COMPACT_ATOMS: atom_id res chain seq x y z
N MET A 1 -5.63 0.16 -17.20
CA MET A 1 -5.30 -0.16 -15.80
C MET A 1 -4.93 -1.63 -15.59
N THR A 2 -5.75 -2.56 -16.07
CA THR A 2 -5.53 -4.01 -15.95
C THR A 2 -4.24 -4.47 -16.66
N VAL A 3 -3.93 -3.92 -17.83
CA VAL A 3 -2.79 -4.35 -18.66
C VAL A 3 -1.45 -4.12 -17.96
N MET A 4 -1.18 -2.91 -17.44
CA MET A 4 0.06 -2.62 -16.72
C MET A 4 0.19 -3.50 -15.46
N ARG A 5 -0.85 -3.60 -14.65
CA ARG A 5 -0.83 -4.46 -13.46
C ARG A 5 -0.50 -5.91 -13.81
N ASP A 6 -1.20 -6.46 -14.81
CA ASP A 6 -1.04 -7.87 -15.16
C ASP A 6 0.35 -8.14 -15.75
N GLN A 7 0.92 -7.20 -16.49
CA GLN A 7 2.31 -7.29 -16.98
C GLN A 7 3.33 -7.21 -15.85
N VAL A 8 3.18 -6.25 -14.92
CA VAL A 8 4.07 -6.10 -13.75
C VAL A 8 4.01 -7.34 -12.87
N VAL A 9 2.80 -7.82 -12.54
CA VAL A 9 2.64 -9.04 -11.72
C VAL A 9 3.32 -10.23 -12.39
N LYS A 10 3.12 -10.43 -13.71
CA LYS A 10 3.76 -11.52 -14.45
C LYS A 10 5.28 -11.41 -14.43
N SER A 11 5.83 -10.21 -14.64
CA SER A 11 7.28 -10.01 -14.63
C SER A 11 7.90 -10.22 -13.25
N LEU A 12 7.16 -9.88 -12.17
CA LEU A 12 7.66 -10.02 -10.79
C LEU A 12 7.53 -11.45 -10.26
N VAL A 13 6.60 -12.26 -10.77
CA VAL A 13 6.55 -13.71 -10.44
C VAL A 13 7.84 -14.43 -10.82
N ASP A 14 8.50 -13.99 -11.88
CA ASP A 14 9.75 -14.57 -12.36
C ASP A 14 11.00 -14.01 -11.64
N ILE A 15 10.85 -12.97 -10.83
CA ILE A 15 11.93 -12.42 -10.01
C ILE A 15 12.02 -13.24 -8.70
N GLU A 16 13.03 -14.09 -8.62
CA GLU A 16 13.32 -14.83 -7.38
C GLU A 16 13.78 -13.88 -6.28
N VAL A 17 12.91 -13.70 -5.29
CA VAL A 17 13.24 -13.01 -4.04
C VAL A 17 13.78 -14.06 -3.06
N GLN A 18 15.11 -14.23 -3.04
CA GLN A 18 15.80 -15.27 -2.27
C GLN A 18 16.65 -14.66 -1.16
N PRO A 19 16.79 -15.35 -0.03
CA PRO A 19 17.78 -14.97 0.99
C PRO A 19 19.20 -14.97 0.40
N ASN A 20 19.99 -13.97 0.76
CA ASN A 20 21.44 -13.96 0.51
C ASN A 20 22.17 -14.92 1.46
N GLY A 21 23.50 -14.95 1.38
CA GLY A 21 24.33 -15.80 2.24
C GLY A 21 24.20 -15.57 3.75
N ASP A 22 23.67 -14.41 4.15
CA ASP A 22 23.41 -14.03 5.55
C ASP A 22 21.94 -14.28 5.97
N GLY A 23 21.11 -14.83 5.06
CA GLY A 23 19.69 -15.07 5.31
C GLY A 23 18.81 -13.81 5.17
N LEU A 24 19.35 -12.68 4.70
CA LEU A 24 18.61 -11.46 4.41
C LEU A 24 17.98 -11.55 3.02
N ILE A 25 16.80 -10.95 2.85
CA ILE A 25 16.07 -10.92 1.59
C ILE A 25 16.05 -9.49 1.05
N PRO A 26 17.08 -9.04 0.30
CA PRO A 26 17.06 -7.75 -0.37
C PRO A 26 16.17 -7.80 -1.61
N ALA A 27 15.27 -6.86 -1.77
CA ALA A 27 14.44 -6.69 -2.96
C ALA A 27 14.03 -5.23 -3.10
N PHE A 28 14.08 -4.68 -4.30
CA PHE A 28 13.64 -3.30 -4.57
C PHE A 28 14.26 -2.25 -3.62
N ASN A 29 15.55 -2.33 -3.36
CA ASN A 29 16.28 -1.46 -2.42
C ASN A 29 15.79 -1.49 -0.97
N VAL A 30 15.00 -2.49 -0.58
CA VAL A 30 14.53 -2.69 0.78
C VAL A 30 14.84 -4.12 1.25
N LEU A 31 14.86 -4.32 2.57
CA LEU A 31 14.87 -5.65 3.14
C LEU A 31 13.43 -6.09 3.38
N VAL A 32 13.08 -7.26 2.86
CA VAL A 32 11.76 -7.87 3.06
C VAL A 32 11.84 -9.08 3.97
N ASN A 33 10.71 -9.46 4.54
CA ASN A 33 10.55 -10.72 5.25
C ASN A 33 9.22 -11.37 4.87
N ASN A 34 9.14 -12.68 4.96
CA ASN A 34 7.95 -13.45 4.64
C ASN A 34 7.18 -13.74 5.93
N LEU A 35 6.40 -12.77 6.41
CA LEU A 35 5.48 -12.98 7.52
C LEU A 35 4.09 -13.37 7.00
N PRO A 36 3.42 -14.35 7.66
CA PRO A 36 2.03 -14.63 7.34
C PRO A 36 1.14 -13.39 7.47
N ALA A 37 0.20 -13.20 6.54
CA ALA A 37 -0.73 -12.07 6.55
C ALA A 37 -1.50 -11.97 7.89
N GLY A 38 -1.89 -13.10 8.47
CA GLY A 38 -2.55 -13.17 9.77
C GLY A 38 -1.74 -12.58 10.94
N PHE A 39 -0.40 -12.47 10.81
CA PHE A 39 0.42 -11.80 11.84
C PHE A 39 0.06 -10.32 11.96
N TRP A 40 -0.08 -9.61 10.84
CA TRP A 40 -0.44 -8.21 10.83
C TRP A 40 -1.87 -7.96 11.30
N ASN A 41 -2.83 -8.80 10.86
CA ASN A 41 -4.21 -8.75 11.31
C ASN A 41 -4.31 -8.95 12.82
N THR A 42 -3.59 -9.95 13.36
CA THR A 42 -3.55 -10.21 14.80
C THR A 42 -2.99 -9.03 15.58
N ILE A 43 -1.92 -8.38 15.10
CA ILE A 43 -1.37 -7.17 15.76
C ILE A 43 -2.44 -6.08 15.82
N ALA A 44 -3.05 -5.75 14.68
CA ALA A 44 -4.06 -4.69 14.60
C ALA A 44 -5.26 -4.99 15.52
N GLU A 45 -5.80 -6.20 15.48
CA GLU A 45 -6.90 -6.65 16.34
C GLU A 45 -6.56 -6.55 17.83
N ARG A 46 -5.36 -7.00 18.24
CA ARG A 46 -4.93 -6.94 19.64
C ARG A 46 -4.74 -5.50 20.10
N MET A 47 -4.15 -4.64 19.28
CA MET A 47 -3.99 -3.23 19.61
C MET A 47 -5.34 -2.52 19.75
N MET A 48 -6.26 -2.77 18.83
CA MET A 48 -7.62 -2.23 18.90
C MET A 48 -8.42 -2.77 20.11
N ALA A 49 -8.19 -4.04 20.49
CA ALA A 49 -8.86 -4.65 21.64
C ALA A 49 -8.41 -4.08 22.99
N ILE A 50 -7.13 -3.71 23.14
CA ILE A 50 -6.60 -3.12 24.37
C ILE A 50 -6.79 -1.61 24.46
N ALA A 51 -7.13 -0.96 23.36
CA ALA A 51 -7.38 0.48 23.34
C ALA A 51 -8.65 0.82 24.19
N PRO A 52 -8.57 1.79 25.11
CA PRO A 52 -9.75 2.32 25.80
C PRO A 52 -10.80 2.81 24.80
N ALA A 53 -12.07 2.71 25.16
CA ALA A 53 -13.16 3.03 24.23
C ALA A 53 -13.11 4.47 23.70
N ASP A 54 -12.67 5.41 24.53
CA ASP A 54 -12.48 6.82 24.22
C ASP A 54 -11.17 7.14 23.45
N ARG A 55 -10.29 6.14 23.25
CA ARG A 55 -9.02 6.26 22.53
C ARG A 55 -8.90 5.33 21.33
N LYS A 56 -9.98 4.73 20.88
CA LYS A 56 -9.95 3.81 19.72
C LYS A 56 -9.56 4.53 18.43
N GLU A 57 -10.00 5.76 18.25
CA GLU A 57 -9.63 6.58 17.09
C GLU A 57 -8.12 6.89 17.06
N GLU A 58 -7.53 7.22 18.22
CA GLU A 58 -6.08 7.43 18.31
C GLU A 58 -5.29 6.14 17.97
N MET A 59 -5.80 4.98 18.40
CA MET A 59 -5.16 3.70 18.09
C MET A 59 -5.28 3.36 16.59
N GLU A 60 -6.44 3.62 15.98
CA GLU A 60 -6.63 3.50 14.55
C GLU A 60 -5.65 4.39 13.78
N ASP A 61 -5.56 5.66 14.14
CA ASP A 61 -4.63 6.61 13.57
C ASP A 61 -3.17 6.15 13.72
N ALA A 62 -2.82 5.57 14.87
CA ALA A 62 -1.48 5.03 15.10
C ALA A 62 -1.17 3.87 14.14
N LEU A 63 -2.10 2.93 13.96
CA LEU A 63 -1.95 1.81 13.01
C LEU A 63 -1.79 2.31 11.56
N VAL A 64 -2.63 3.26 11.14
CA VAL A 64 -2.54 3.87 9.81
C VAL A 64 -1.22 4.62 9.63
N ASN A 65 -0.76 5.35 10.66
CA ASN A 65 0.49 6.11 10.58
C ASN A 65 1.71 5.20 10.58
N CYS A 66 1.73 4.08 11.30
CA CYS A 66 2.80 3.07 11.18
C CYS A 66 2.93 2.57 9.74
N ALA A 67 1.80 2.23 9.11
CA ALA A 67 1.79 1.81 7.71
C ALA A 67 2.18 2.92 6.74
N TYR A 68 1.80 4.15 7.05
CA TYR A 68 2.14 5.33 6.26
C TYR A 68 3.64 5.60 6.27
N GLU A 69 4.27 5.63 7.44
CA GLU A 69 5.72 5.87 7.57
C GLU A 69 6.51 4.73 6.91
N CYS A 70 6.17 3.48 7.19
CA CYS A 70 6.77 2.33 6.54
C CYS A 70 6.60 2.40 5.02
N GLY A 71 5.38 2.63 4.54
CA GLY A 71 5.05 2.73 3.12
C GLY A 71 5.74 3.88 2.40
N TYR A 72 6.00 4.99 3.09
CA TYR A 72 6.72 6.14 2.52
C TYR A 72 8.19 5.81 2.25
N HIS A 73 8.89 5.23 3.23
CA HIS A 73 10.29 4.86 3.07
C HIS A 73 10.48 3.65 2.14
N THR A 74 9.66 2.61 2.31
CA THR A 74 9.68 1.42 1.45
C THR A 74 9.29 1.77 0.02
N GLY A 75 8.24 2.57 -0.17
CA GLY A 75 7.78 3.02 -1.48
C GLY A 75 8.86 3.81 -2.23
N TYR A 76 9.59 4.68 -1.53
CA TYR A 76 10.73 5.37 -2.13
C TYR A 76 11.83 4.39 -2.59
N GLY A 77 12.19 3.41 -1.75
CA GLY A 77 13.14 2.36 -2.13
C GLY A 77 12.67 1.60 -3.38
N ILE A 78 11.39 1.23 -3.42
CA ILE A 78 10.78 0.52 -4.55
C ILE A 78 10.90 1.33 -5.84
N ILE A 79 10.40 2.57 -5.87
CA ILE A 79 10.34 3.37 -7.11
C ILE A 79 11.70 3.84 -7.61
N THR A 80 12.75 3.77 -6.78
CA THR A 80 14.13 4.09 -7.14
C THR A 80 15.00 2.85 -7.37
N SER A 81 14.40 1.66 -7.36
CA SER A 81 15.14 0.41 -7.54
C SER A 81 15.39 0.07 -9.01
N PRO A 82 16.47 -0.66 -9.31
CA PRO A 82 16.72 -1.19 -10.65
C PRO A 82 15.60 -2.12 -11.15
N GLU A 83 14.97 -2.88 -10.24
CA GLU A 83 13.86 -3.77 -10.55
C GLU A 83 12.64 -2.98 -11.04
N PHE A 84 12.29 -1.90 -10.33
CA PHE A 84 11.19 -1.02 -10.75
C PHE A 84 11.49 -0.38 -12.11
N ASP A 85 12.72 0.08 -12.31
CA ASP A 85 13.18 0.65 -13.56
C ASP A 85 13.08 -0.34 -14.72
N SER A 86 13.42 -1.58 -14.50
CA SER A 86 13.37 -2.62 -15.54
C SER A 86 11.95 -3.05 -15.92
N VAL A 87 11.03 -3.07 -14.93
CA VAL A 87 9.68 -3.64 -15.12
C VAL A 87 8.62 -2.58 -15.34
N VAL A 88 8.66 -1.47 -14.61
CA VAL A 88 7.61 -0.44 -14.63
C VAL A 88 7.95 0.74 -15.52
N SER A 89 9.19 1.25 -15.45
CA SER A 89 9.58 2.46 -16.18
C SER A 89 9.34 2.39 -17.69
N PRO A 90 9.50 1.24 -18.39
CA PRO A 90 9.17 1.14 -19.80
C PRO A 90 7.69 1.35 -20.16
N MET A 91 6.79 1.25 -19.16
CA MET A 91 5.35 1.43 -19.32
C MET A 91 4.86 2.80 -18.85
N VAL A 92 5.76 3.66 -18.36
CA VAL A 92 5.43 5.00 -17.88
C VAL A 92 5.30 5.95 -19.05
N THR A 93 4.11 6.47 -19.28
CA THR A 93 3.78 7.42 -20.35
C THR A 93 3.13 8.70 -19.81
N GLU A 94 2.39 8.61 -18.71
CA GLU A 94 1.69 9.71 -18.05
C GLU A 94 2.38 10.17 -16.75
N GLY A 95 3.70 10.01 -16.66
CA GLY A 95 4.49 10.47 -15.52
C GLY A 95 4.06 9.85 -14.19
N ALA A 96 3.85 10.68 -13.16
CA ALA A 96 3.54 10.24 -11.79
C ALA A 96 2.31 9.32 -11.68
N LYS A 97 1.32 9.46 -12.55
CA LYS A 97 0.14 8.58 -12.58
C LYS A 97 0.52 7.13 -12.88
N ASP A 98 1.40 6.93 -13.87
CA ASP A 98 1.81 5.59 -14.26
C ASP A 98 2.80 5.00 -13.25
N VAL A 99 3.66 5.83 -12.66
CA VAL A 99 4.50 5.41 -11.51
C VAL A 99 3.62 4.90 -10.37
N LEU A 100 2.54 5.62 -10.02
CA LEU A 100 1.58 5.15 -9.01
C LEU A 100 0.90 3.84 -9.40
N ARG A 101 0.46 3.71 -10.66
CA ARG A 101 -0.15 2.47 -11.17
C ARG A 101 0.85 1.30 -11.07
N GLY A 102 2.11 1.54 -11.36
CA GLY A 102 3.20 0.58 -11.21
C GLY A 102 3.44 0.20 -9.74
N ALA A 103 3.46 1.16 -8.82
CA ALA A 103 3.60 0.92 -7.39
C ALA A 103 2.46 0.02 -6.86
N TYR A 104 1.21 0.26 -7.25
CA TYR A 104 0.08 -0.63 -6.91
C TYR A 104 0.17 -2.00 -7.56
N ALA A 105 0.76 -2.11 -8.74
CA ALA A 105 1.01 -3.40 -9.37
C ALA A 105 2.07 -4.21 -8.60
N VAL A 106 3.14 -3.57 -8.12
CA VAL A 106 4.14 -4.20 -7.22
C VAL A 106 3.48 -4.60 -5.90
N PHE A 107 2.66 -3.74 -5.33
CA PHE A 107 1.90 -4.02 -4.11
C PHE A 107 0.98 -5.25 -4.26
N THR A 108 0.35 -5.40 -5.44
CA THR A 108 -0.42 -6.60 -5.78
C THR A 108 0.47 -7.83 -5.94
N ALA A 109 1.60 -7.72 -6.63
CA ALA A 109 2.54 -8.83 -6.85
C ALA A 109 3.15 -9.36 -5.54
N TRP A 110 3.28 -8.50 -4.54
CA TRP A 110 3.76 -8.88 -3.20
C TRP A 110 2.64 -9.44 -2.29
N GLY A 111 1.44 -9.65 -2.81
CA GLY A 111 0.35 -10.29 -2.08
C GLY A 111 -0.35 -9.42 -1.05
N TRP A 112 -0.19 -8.08 -1.10
CA TRP A 112 -0.85 -7.18 -0.15
C TRP A 112 -2.32 -6.96 -0.50
N ALA A 113 -2.59 -6.64 -1.77
CA ALA A 113 -3.95 -6.41 -2.24
C ALA A 113 -4.03 -6.54 -3.76
N LYS A 114 -5.04 -7.23 -4.26
CA LYS A 114 -5.40 -7.17 -5.68
C LYS A 114 -6.12 -5.87 -5.95
N SER A 115 -5.36 -4.80 -6.12
CA SER A 115 -5.85 -3.43 -6.11
C SER A 115 -5.46 -2.65 -7.38
N GLY A 116 -6.04 -1.48 -7.52
CA GLY A 116 -5.69 -0.54 -8.58
C GLY A 116 -6.40 0.81 -8.43
N ILE A 117 -5.82 1.83 -9.03
CA ILE A 117 -6.36 3.19 -9.04
C ILE A 117 -7.53 3.24 -10.02
N VAL A 118 -8.71 3.62 -9.55
CA VAL A 118 -9.92 3.79 -10.38
C VAL A 118 -10.17 5.24 -10.75
N GLN A 119 -9.70 6.18 -9.94
CA GLN A 119 -9.76 7.61 -10.21
C GLN A 119 -8.53 8.31 -9.65
N ILE A 120 -7.98 9.27 -10.39
CA ILE A 120 -6.91 10.13 -9.92
C ILE A 120 -7.08 11.55 -10.46
N LYS A 121 -7.01 12.52 -9.55
CA LYS A 121 -6.81 13.93 -9.81
C LYS A 121 -5.47 14.30 -9.22
N GLU A 122 -4.53 14.66 -10.08
CA GLU A 122 -3.12 14.86 -9.72
C GLU A 122 -2.96 15.86 -8.58
N GLY A 123 -2.20 15.45 -7.55
CA GLY A 123 -1.92 16.28 -6.39
C GLY A 123 -3.11 16.64 -5.51
N ASP A 124 -4.30 16.08 -5.78
CA ASP A 124 -5.52 16.42 -5.06
C ASP A 124 -6.23 15.17 -4.49
N ARG A 125 -6.59 14.22 -5.35
CA ARG A 125 -7.41 13.07 -4.93
C ARG A 125 -7.06 11.80 -5.70
N MET A 126 -7.03 10.67 -4.99
CA MET A 126 -6.90 9.34 -5.58
C MET A 126 -7.94 8.39 -4.97
N VAL A 127 -8.56 7.55 -5.80
CA VAL A 127 -9.45 6.47 -5.36
C VAL A 127 -8.88 5.14 -5.82
N ILE A 128 -8.70 4.24 -4.86
CA ILE A 128 -8.19 2.89 -5.05
C ILE A 128 -9.32 1.91 -4.76
N ARG A 129 -9.44 0.85 -5.55
CA ARG A 129 -10.28 -0.30 -5.24
C ARG A 129 -9.44 -1.56 -5.14
N ALA A 130 -9.72 -2.35 -4.11
CA ALA A 130 -9.15 -3.66 -3.87
C ALA A 130 -10.27 -4.70 -3.89
N VAL A 131 -10.18 -5.67 -4.79
CA VAL A 131 -11.17 -6.76 -4.91
C VAL A 131 -10.79 -7.97 -4.07
N ASP A 132 -9.58 -7.95 -3.51
CA ASP A 132 -9.03 -8.94 -2.60
C ASP A 132 -7.86 -8.31 -1.83
N TYR A 133 -7.81 -8.45 -0.52
CA TYR A 133 -6.74 -7.92 0.33
C TYR A 133 -6.73 -8.64 1.69
N TYR A 134 -5.53 -8.84 2.25
CA TYR A 134 -5.36 -9.65 3.45
C TYR A 134 -6.08 -9.08 4.69
N GLU A 135 -6.25 -7.76 4.79
CA GLU A 135 -6.96 -7.13 5.91
C GLU A 135 -8.47 -7.41 5.88
N ALA A 136 -9.03 -7.85 4.75
CA ALA A 136 -10.44 -8.25 4.63
C ALA A 136 -10.76 -9.55 5.39
N GLU A 137 -9.76 -10.37 5.69
CA GLU A 137 -9.93 -11.61 6.47
C GLU A 137 -10.21 -11.33 7.96
N SER A 138 -9.90 -10.13 8.43
CA SER A 138 -10.19 -9.68 9.79
C SER A 138 -11.68 -9.36 9.91
N GLY A 139 -12.53 -10.36 10.08
CA GLY A 139 -13.96 -10.15 10.31
C GLY A 139 -14.23 -9.26 11.54
N GLY A 140 -15.21 -8.35 11.47
CA GLY A 140 -15.57 -7.50 12.61
C GLY A 140 -16.56 -6.38 12.29
N ASP A 141 -16.81 -5.53 13.27
CA ASP A 141 -17.89 -4.53 13.26
C ASP A 141 -17.48 -3.20 12.62
N GLY A 142 -16.56 -3.17 11.65
CA GLY A 142 -16.16 -1.91 11.01
C GLY A 142 -15.05 -2.06 9.97
N LEU A 143 -14.77 -0.97 9.27
CA LEU A 143 -13.70 -0.86 8.30
C LEU A 143 -12.33 -0.92 8.99
N ARG A 144 -11.43 -1.81 8.54
CA ARG A 144 -10.20 -2.17 9.28
C ARG A 144 -8.94 -2.26 8.44
N ALA A 145 -8.97 -1.82 7.20
CA ALA A 145 -7.79 -1.87 6.34
C ALA A 145 -6.82 -0.71 6.65
N TYR A 146 -6.17 -0.77 7.80
CA TYR A 146 -5.24 0.27 8.27
C TYR A 146 -3.98 0.37 7.42
N MET A 147 -3.41 -0.77 7.03
CA MET A 147 -2.17 -0.83 6.25
C MET A 147 -2.37 -0.26 4.85
N ILE A 148 -3.43 -0.67 4.16
CA ILE A 148 -3.72 -0.16 2.81
C ILE A 148 -4.00 1.35 2.84
N ARG A 149 -4.70 1.86 3.85
CA ARG A 149 -4.91 3.30 4.04
C ARG A 149 -3.58 4.05 4.19
N GLY A 150 -2.72 3.56 5.07
CA GLY A 150 -1.41 4.17 5.32
C GLY A 150 -0.52 4.16 4.09
N VAL A 151 -0.35 3.01 3.44
CA VAL A 151 0.46 2.88 2.22
C VAL A 151 -0.11 3.71 1.07
N SER A 152 -1.44 3.78 0.92
CA SER A 152 -2.07 4.60 -0.13
C SER A 152 -1.78 6.09 0.05
N LYS A 153 -1.80 6.58 1.29
CA LYS A 153 -1.37 7.93 1.65
C LYS A 153 0.10 8.16 1.29
N ALA A 154 0.97 7.21 1.65
CA ALA A 154 2.40 7.28 1.38
C ALA A 154 2.70 7.39 -0.13
N PHE A 155 2.05 6.58 -0.95
CA PHE A 155 2.23 6.61 -2.39
C PHE A 155 1.81 7.94 -3.01
N MET A 156 0.73 8.54 -2.53
CA MET A 156 0.29 9.86 -2.99
C MET A 156 1.28 10.96 -2.60
N GLU A 157 1.87 10.88 -1.39
CA GLU A 157 2.92 11.78 -0.93
C GLU A 157 4.16 11.69 -1.82
N LEU A 158 4.64 10.48 -2.11
CA LEU A 158 5.81 10.26 -2.96
C LEU A 158 5.62 10.79 -4.38
N ALA A 159 4.38 10.77 -4.89
CA ALA A 159 4.08 11.20 -6.24
C ALA A 159 3.86 12.70 -6.39
N TYR A 160 3.31 13.38 -5.37
CA TYR A 160 2.78 14.73 -5.52
C TYR A 160 3.10 15.69 -4.36
N SER A 161 3.97 15.33 -3.43
CA SER A 161 4.45 16.22 -2.37
C SER A 161 5.89 16.68 -2.64
N ASP A 162 6.50 17.32 -1.63
CA ASP A 162 7.90 17.70 -1.68
C ASP A 162 8.80 16.47 -1.88
N PRO A 163 9.98 16.61 -2.48
CA PRO A 163 10.89 15.48 -2.69
C PRO A 163 11.25 14.78 -1.38
N TYR A 164 11.36 13.44 -1.48
CA TYR A 164 11.81 12.61 -0.37
C TYR A 164 13.13 13.15 0.24
N PRO A 165 13.27 13.18 1.58
CA PRO A 165 12.36 12.65 2.60
C PRO A 165 11.32 13.67 3.15
N ASN A 166 11.14 14.83 2.55
CA ASN A 166 10.43 15.98 3.13
C ASN A 166 8.94 16.07 2.73
N GLY A 167 8.42 15.09 1.98
CA GLY A 167 7.09 15.15 1.38
C GLY A 167 5.92 14.72 2.28
N MET A 168 6.18 14.34 3.53
CA MET A 168 5.14 13.77 4.41
C MET A 168 4.15 14.82 4.95
N GLY A 169 2.91 14.39 5.18
CA GLY A 169 1.90 15.16 5.93
C GLY A 169 0.88 15.94 5.11
N LYS A 170 0.94 15.91 3.77
CA LYS A 170 0.08 16.70 2.89
C LYS A 170 -1.27 16.06 2.58
N PHE A 171 -1.40 14.73 2.74
CA PHE A 171 -2.60 13.98 2.40
C PHE A 171 -3.21 13.28 3.60
N ALA A 172 -4.50 12.95 3.48
CA ALA A 172 -5.25 12.08 4.38
C ALA A 172 -5.81 10.90 3.58
N SER A 173 -6.03 9.75 4.24
CA SER A 173 -6.64 8.58 3.62
C SER A 173 -7.78 8.05 4.48
N ASN A 174 -8.86 7.63 3.81
CA ASN A 174 -10.02 7.02 4.43
C ASN A 174 -10.43 5.77 3.65
N GLN A 175 -11.00 4.80 4.34
CA GLN A 175 -11.70 3.68 3.73
C GLN A 175 -13.19 4.01 3.67
N THR A 176 -13.82 3.83 2.51
CA THR A 176 -15.25 4.16 2.29
C THR A 176 -16.10 2.92 2.06
N GLN A 177 -15.49 1.80 1.64
CA GLN A 177 -16.12 0.48 1.50
C GLN A 177 -15.13 -0.61 1.91
N GLY A 178 -15.63 -1.75 2.37
CA GLY A 178 -14.82 -2.87 2.83
C GLY A 178 -15.48 -4.22 2.66
N ILE A 179 -14.71 -5.22 2.17
CA ILE A 179 -15.16 -6.62 2.08
C ILE A 179 -15.45 -7.15 3.49
N GLU A 180 -14.69 -6.74 4.49
CA GLU A 180 -14.84 -7.10 5.91
C GLU A 180 -16.21 -6.69 6.50
N VAL A 181 -16.88 -5.72 5.90
CA VAL A 181 -18.24 -5.28 6.28
C VAL A 181 -19.32 -5.70 5.28
N GLY A 182 -18.96 -6.53 4.28
CA GLY A 182 -19.90 -7.10 3.32
C GLY A 182 -20.02 -6.40 1.98
N ASP A 183 -19.16 -5.40 1.70
CA ASP A 183 -19.12 -4.76 0.39
C ASP A 183 -18.41 -5.67 -0.65
N GLN A 184 -18.61 -5.40 -1.94
CA GLN A 184 -18.01 -6.17 -3.03
C GLN A 184 -16.52 -5.95 -3.19
N TYR A 185 -15.99 -4.85 -2.67
CA TYR A 185 -14.58 -4.46 -2.72
C TYR A 185 -14.26 -3.49 -1.58
N GLY A 186 -12.98 -3.37 -1.26
CA GLY A 186 -12.49 -2.27 -0.46
C GLY A 186 -12.30 -1.02 -1.32
N GLU A 187 -12.76 0.13 -0.86
CA GLU A 187 -12.50 1.42 -1.50
C GLU A 187 -11.76 2.35 -0.55
N PHE A 188 -10.65 2.90 -1.05
CA PHE A 188 -9.76 3.79 -0.30
C PHE A 188 -9.65 5.11 -1.03
N VAL A 189 -9.84 6.20 -0.30
CA VAL A 189 -9.82 7.56 -0.83
C VAL A 189 -8.70 8.33 -0.17
N VAL A 190 -7.77 8.82 -0.98
CA VAL A 190 -6.70 9.73 -0.53
C VAL A 190 -7.03 11.13 -1.03
N THR A 191 -6.97 12.11 -0.13
CA THR A 191 -7.26 13.52 -0.45
C THR A 191 -6.20 14.43 0.14
N LYS A 192 -5.92 15.53 -0.56
CA LYS A 192 -5.09 16.61 -0.02
C LYS A 192 -5.78 17.22 1.21
N LYS A 193 -4.98 17.54 2.24
CA LYS A 193 -5.43 18.26 3.45
C LYS A 193 -5.63 19.74 3.19
#